data_9eea8a6a2a968ebd1bda46d3cfb2b092
#
_entry.id   9eea8a6a2a968ebd1bda46d3cfb2b092
#
_cell.length_a   1.000
_cell.length_b   1.000
_cell.length_c   1.000
_cell.angle_alpha   90.00
_cell.angle_beta   90.00
_cell.angle_gamma   90.00
#
_symmetry.space_group_name_H-M   'P 1'
#
loop_
_entity.id
_entity.type
_entity.pdbx_description
1 polymer ?
#
loop_
_entity_poly.entity_id
_entity_poly.type
_entity_poly.pdbx_seq_one_letter_code
_entity_poly.pdbx_strand_id
1 'polypeptide(L)'
;IDEIEKLNPKPGGSYDGNQKPTEHVVPDFTIRIVDGELELSLNGRNAPELHVSKDYQEMLQSYKVANEKSSSQKDAVQFIKQKLDAAKWFIDAIRQRQETLYVTMNAIMHYQSEFFLDGDETKMRPMILKDIADMVGLDISTVSRVANSKYVDTPYGTKLIKEFFSESMKND
;
A
#
# COMPACT_ATOMS: atom_id res chain seq x y z
N ILE A 1 17.48 29.32 -49.76
CA ILE A 1 18.57 29.16 -48.77
C ILE A 1 18.17 29.84 -47.45
N ASP A 2 17.50 30.99 -47.52
CA ASP A 2 17.07 31.75 -46.33
C ASP A 2 15.95 31.04 -45.50
N GLU A 3 15.17 30.18 -46.15
CA GLU A 3 14.16 29.41 -45.43
C GLU A 3 14.74 28.23 -44.62
N ILE A 4 15.88 27.71 -45.04
CA ILE A 4 16.55 26.61 -44.33
C ILE A 4 17.24 27.11 -43.07
N GLU A 5 17.71 28.36 -43.05
CA GLU A 5 18.31 28.95 -41.85
C GLU A 5 17.29 29.28 -40.78
N LYS A 6 16.02 29.38 -41.10
CA LYS A 6 14.91 29.59 -40.15
C LYS A 6 14.39 28.29 -39.54
N LEU A 7 14.75 27.16 -40.11
CA LEU A 7 14.37 25.86 -39.56
C LEU A 7 15.32 25.53 -38.41
N ASN A 8 14.76 25.36 -37.24
CA ASN A 8 15.51 24.94 -36.08
C ASN A 8 16.08 23.53 -36.31
N PRO A 9 17.41 23.33 -36.36
CA PRO A 9 18.02 22.03 -36.67
C PRO A 9 17.91 21.02 -35.54
N LYS A 10 17.32 21.40 -34.39
CA LYS A 10 17.06 20.51 -33.29
C LYS A 10 15.55 20.23 -33.23
N PRO A 11 15.07 19.08 -33.75
CA PRO A 11 13.68 18.69 -33.60
C PRO A 11 13.40 18.49 -32.11
N GLY A 12 12.42 19.22 -31.57
CA GLY A 12 12.11 19.23 -30.14
C GLY A 12 12.60 20.44 -29.36
N GLY A 13 13.35 21.39 -29.99
CA GLY A 13 13.80 22.62 -29.34
C GLY A 13 12.68 23.62 -29.02
N SER A 14 11.52 23.46 -29.64
CA SER A 14 10.30 24.20 -29.32
C SER A 14 9.38 23.48 -28.30
N TYR A 15 9.69 22.26 -27.95
CA TYR A 15 9.11 21.63 -26.81
C TYR A 15 9.79 22.24 -25.59
N ASP A 16 9.11 23.19 -25.01
CA ASP A 16 9.50 23.74 -23.71
C ASP A 16 9.48 22.58 -22.71
N GLY A 17 10.69 22.11 -22.40
CA GLY A 17 10.94 20.96 -21.53
C GLY A 17 10.58 21.20 -20.07
N ASN A 18 9.54 21.99 -19.84
CA ASN A 18 8.96 22.22 -18.51
C ASN A 18 7.84 21.22 -18.20
N GLN A 19 7.82 20.07 -18.88
CA GLN A 19 7.23 18.89 -18.28
C GLN A 19 8.20 18.43 -17.18
N LYS A 20 8.03 18.98 -15.98
CA LYS A 20 8.46 18.27 -14.76
C LYS A 20 8.03 16.82 -14.98
N PRO A 21 8.95 15.84 -14.87
CA PRO A 21 8.52 14.46 -14.92
C PRO A 21 7.39 14.37 -13.90
N THR A 22 6.19 14.09 -14.38
CA THR A 22 5.07 13.77 -13.51
C THR A 22 5.56 12.59 -12.72
N GLU A 23 5.91 12.82 -11.46
CA GLU A 23 6.22 11.73 -10.55
C GLU A 23 4.99 10.84 -10.56
N HIS A 24 5.08 9.72 -11.26
CA HIS A 24 4.06 8.70 -11.24
C HIS A 24 4.06 8.11 -9.83
N VAL A 25 3.29 8.73 -8.95
CA VAL A 25 3.04 8.18 -7.63
C VAL A 25 2.24 6.90 -7.83
N VAL A 26 2.84 5.78 -7.44
CA VAL A 26 2.13 4.49 -7.40
C VAL A 26 1.23 4.51 -6.16
N PRO A 27 -0.10 4.51 -6.31
CA PRO A 27 -1.00 4.52 -5.17
C PRO A 27 -0.91 3.20 -4.39
N ASP A 28 -1.09 3.29 -3.09
CA ASP A 28 -1.10 2.13 -2.18
C ASP A 28 -2.48 1.46 -2.13
N PHE A 29 -3.53 2.23 -2.37
CA PHE A 29 -4.92 1.80 -2.38
C PHE A 29 -5.63 2.26 -3.64
N THR A 30 -6.67 1.53 -4.01
CA THR A 30 -7.59 1.91 -5.08
C THR A 30 -9.03 1.82 -4.57
N ILE A 31 -9.78 2.91 -4.76
CA ILE A 31 -11.21 2.96 -4.47
C ILE A 31 -11.95 3.04 -5.81
N ARG A 32 -12.92 2.16 -6.00
CA ARG A 32 -13.80 2.11 -7.16
C ARG A 32 -15.25 2.15 -6.72
N ILE A 33 -16.10 2.63 -7.62
CA ILE A 33 -17.55 2.55 -7.47
C ILE A 33 -18.03 1.41 -8.35
N VAL A 34 -18.59 0.39 -7.72
CA VAL A 34 -19.15 -0.79 -8.39
C VAL A 34 -20.61 -0.93 -7.97
N ASP A 35 -21.51 -0.88 -8.93
CA ASP A 35 -22.96 -0.97 -8.69
C ASP A 35 -23.49 0.02 -7.63
N GLY A 36 -22.91 1.22 -7.58
CA GLY A 36 -23.27 2.26 -6.61
C GLY A 36 -22.67 2.09 -5.21
N GLU A 37 -21.83 1.08 -5.02
CA GLU A 37 -21.12 0.82 -3.77
C GLU A 37 -19.61 1.10 -3.91
N LEU A 38 -19.00 1.51 -2.81
CA LEU A 38 -17.55 1.74 -2.74
C LEU A 38 -16.82 0.42 -2.51
N GLU A 39 -15.83 0.17 -3.34
CA GLU A 39 -14.95 -0.98 -3.24
C GLU A 39 -13.51 -0.51 -3.02
N LEU A 40 -12.89 -0.99 -1.94
CA LEU A 40 -11.50 -0.72 -1.59
C LEU A 40 -10.64 -1.93 -1.93
N SER A 41 -9.54 -1.68 -2.62
CA SER A 41 -8.49 -2.67 -2.84
C SER A 41 -7.12 -2.15 -2.44
N LEU A 42 -6.29 -3.04 -1.92
CA LEU A 42 -4.89 -2.79 -1.64
C LEU A 42 -4.07 -3.15 -2.88
N ASN A 43 -3.20 -2.25 -3.35
CA ASN A 43 -2.41 -2.50 -4.54
C ASN A 43 -1.30 -3.53 -4.28
N GLY A 44 -0.93 -4.29 -5.33
CA GLY A 44 -0.06 -5.45 -5.24
C GLY A 44 1.31 -5.22 -4.61
N ARG A 45 1.80 -3.99 -4.59
CA ARG A 45 3.03 -3.61 -3.90
C ARG A 45 2.91 -3.75 -2.38
N ASN A 46 1.70 -3.52 -1.86
CA ASN A 46 1.37 -3.63 -0.44
C ASN A 46 0.62 -4.92 -0.09
N ALA A 47 0.31 -5.73 -1.09
CA ALA A 47 -0.37 -7.01 -0.95
C ALA A 47 0.38 -8.13 -1.69
N PRO A 48 1.70 -8.32 -1.44
CA PRO A 48 2.40 -9.44 -2.03
C PRO A 48 1.81 -10.75 -1.51
N GLU A 49 1.59 -11.69 -2.41
CA GLU A 49 1.30 -13.07 -2.02
C GLU A 49 2.57 -13.69 -1.43
N LEU A 50 2.54 -13.93 -0.15
CA LEU A 50 3.65 -14.52 0.58
C LEU A 50 3.35 -15.96 0.94
N HIS A 51 4.18 -16.86 0.43
CA HIS A 51 4.10 -18.28 0.71
C HIS A 51 5.42 -18.78 1.29
N VAL A 52 5.31 -19.67 2.27
CA VAL A 52 6.47 -20.45 2.68
C VAL A 52 6.80 -21.42 1.54
N SER A 53 8.07 -21.49 1.15
CA SER A 53 8.51 -22.39 0.11
C SER A 53 8.08 -23.83 0.43
N LYS A 54 7.41 -24.48 -0.52
CA LYS A 54 7.01 -25.88 -0.41
C LYS A 54 8.22 -26.79 -0.21
N ASP A 55 9.34 -26.45 -0.81
CA ASP A 55 10.58 -27.20 -0.72
C ASP A 55 11.06 -27.32 0.72
N TYR A 56 10.98 -26.26 1.51
CA TYR A 56 11.31 -26.30 2.94
C TYR A 56 10.33 -27.14 3.75
N GLN A 57 9.04 -27.09 3.42
CA GLN A 57 8.03 -27.91 4.10
C GLN A 57 8.22 -29.39 3.79
N GLU A 58 8.47 -29.75 2.54
CA GLU A 58 8.75 -31.13 2.10
C GLU A 58 10.04 -31.65 2.73
N MET A 59 11.08 -30.83 2.77
CA MET A 59 12.35 -31.17 3.41
C MET A 59 12.17 -31.44 4.90
N LEU A 60 11.39 -30.61 5.60
CA LEU A 60 11.08 -30.84 7.02
C LEU A 60 10.30 -32.14 7.23
N GLN A 61 9.32 -32.43 6.37
CA GLN A 61 8.56 -33.67 6.44
C GLN A 61 9.45 -34.90 6.20
N SER A 62 10.33 -34.86 5.21
CA SER A 62 11.27 -35.95 4.91
C SER A 62 12.21 -36.21 6.08
N TYR A 63 12.71 -35.19 6.76
CA TYR A 63 13.53 -35.33 7.95
C TYR A 63 12.76 -35.87 9.16
N LYS A 64 11.50 -35.54 9.31
CA LYS A 64 10.63 -36.06 10.37
C LYS A 64 10.30 -37.54 10.18
N VAL A 65 10.09 -37.96 8.93
CA VAL A 65 9.79 -39.35 8.57
C VAL A 65 11.04 -40.24 8.67
N ALA A 66 12.19 -39.70 8.36
CA ALA A 66 13.47 -40.41 8.43
C ALA A 66 13.92 -40.77 9.85
N ASN A 67 13.23 -40.33 10.86
CA ASN A 67 13.27 -40.62 12.31
C ASN A 67 14.56 -41.30 12.84
N GLU A 68 15.68 -41.11 12.18
CA GLU A 68 16.94 -41.72 12.53
C GLU A 68 17.91 -40.69 13.11
N LYS A 69 18.18 -40.88 14.19
CA LYS A 69 18.86 -40.61 15.44
C LYS A 69 20.34 -40.20 15.34
N SER A 70 20.84 -39.71 14.21
CA SER A 70 22.16 -39.08 14.26
C SER A 70 22.04 -37.63 14.76
N SER A 71 23.00 -37.20 15.57
CA SER A 71 23.01 -35.85 16.12
C SER A 71 23.06 -34.79 15.01
N SER A 72 23.72 -35.08 13.89
CA SER A 72 23.80 -34.21 12.73
C SER A 72 22.45 -34.00 12.02
N GLN A 73 21.59 -35.02 12.00
CA GLN A 73 20.24 -34.93 11.44
C GLN A 73 19.30 -34.13 12.32
N LYS A 74 19.43 -34.28 13.65
CA LYS A 74 18.69 -33.47 14.62
C LYS A 74 19.03 -31.98 14.47
N ASP A 75 20.30 -31.65 14.32
CA ASP A 75 20.76 -30.28 14.12
C ASP A 75 20.24 -29.71 12.80
N ALA A 76 20.23 -30.50 11.72
CA ALA A 76 19.68 -30.10 10.43
C ALA A 76 18.17 -29.84 10.51
N VAL A 77 17.40 -30.71 11.17
CA VAL A 77 15.96 -30.54 11.39
C VAL A 77 15.68 -29.28 12.22
N GLN A 78 16.45 -29.08 13.27
CA GLN A 78 16.30 -27.89 14.11
C GLN A 78 16.59 -26.59 13.34
N PHE A 79 17.63 -26.59 12.52
CA PHE A 79 17.98 -25.46 11.65
C PHE A 79 16.86 -25.12 10.66
N ILE A 80 16.32 -26.14 9.97
CA ILE A 80 15.21 -25.98 9.02
C ILE A 80 13.96 -25.46 9.74
N LYS A 81 13.65 -26.00 10.92
CA LYS A 81 12.53 -25.55 11.74
C LYS A 81 12.67 -24.09 12.16
N GLN A 82 13.85 -23.65 12.57
CA GLN A 82 14.11 -22.25 12.90
C GLN A 82 13.91 -21.34 11.69
N LYS A 83 14.35 -21.75 10.50
CA LYS A 83 14.15 -20.98 9.26
C LYS A 83 12.68 -20.89 8.87
N LEU A 84 11.91 -21.96 9.03
CA LEU A 84 10.47 -21.96 8.78
C LEU A 84 9.72 -21.07 9.78
N ASP A 85 10.08 -21.13 11.06
CA ASP A 85 9.47 -20.31 12.10
C ASP A 85 9.75 -18.82 11.85
N ALA A 86 10.97 -18.46 11.46
CA ALA A 86 11.34 -17.09 11.09
C ALA A 86 10.57 -16.61 9.84
N ALA A 87 10.42 -17.45 8.83
CA ALA A 87 9.64 -17.13 7.63
C ALA A 87 8.16 -16.94 7.94
N LYS A 88 7.57 -17.78 8.76
CA LYS A 88 6.18 -17.65 9.23
C LYS A 88 5.98 -16.35 10.01
N TRP A 89 6.88 -16.04 10.94
CA TRP A 89 6.83 -14.80 11.68
C TRP A 89 6.89 -13.57 10.78
N PHE A 90 7.75 -13.57 9.79
CA PHE A 90 7.88 -12.51 8.79
C PHE A 90 6.60 -12.35 7.96
N ILE A 91 6.01 -13.45 7.50
CA ILE A 91 4.76 -13.47 6.75
C ILE A 91 3.62 -12.90 7.61
N ASP A 92 3.52 -13.33 8.87
CA ASP A 92 2.49 -12.86 9.78
C ASP A 92 2.63 -11.36 10.08
N ALA A 93 3.86 -10.86 10.23
CA ALA A 93 4.12 -9.43 10.42
C ALA A 93 3.68 -8.60 9.18
N ILE A 94 3.93 -9.08 7.97
CA ILE A 94 3.50 -8.41 6.74
C ILE A 94 1.98 -8.46 6.60
N ARG A 95 1.34 -9.59 6.89
CA ARG A 95 -0.13 -9.71 6.88
C ARG A 95 -0.77 -8.74 7.86
N GLN A 96 -0.25 -8.65 9.07
CA GLN A 96 -0.74 -7.71 10.07
C GLN A 96 -0.60 -6.26 9.60
N ARG A 97 0.51 -5.92 8.96
CA ARG A 97 0.70 -4.59 8.35
C ARG A 97 -0.34 -4.32 7.26
N GLN A 98 -0.57 -5.27 6.38
CA GLN A 98 -1.57 -5.16 5.32
C GLN A 98 -2.97 -4.97 5.89
N GLU A 99 -3.32 -5.74 6.91
CA GLU A 99 -4.61 -5.64 7.60
C GLU A 99 -4.77 -4.26 8.25
N THR A 100 -3.75 -3.77 8.94
CA THR A 100 -3.73 -2.43 9.54
C THR A 100 -3.96 -1.34 8.49
N LEU A 101 -3.28 -1.41 7.36
CA LEU A 101 -3.47 -0.49 6.25
C LEU A 101 -4.89 -0.55 5.71
N TYR A 102 -5.40 -1.75 5.48
CA TYR A 102 -6.73 -1.96 4.92
C TYR A 102 -7.85 -1.44 5.84
N VAL A 103 -7.82 -1.80 7.12
CA VAL A 103 -8.86 -1.36 8.06
C VAL A 103 -8.83 0.15 8.28
N THR A 104 -7.65 0.76 8.28
CA THR A 104 -7.50 2.22 8.40
C THR A 104 -8.12 2.92 7.19
N MET A 105 -7.76 2.52 5.97
CA MET A 105 -8.31 3.13 4.77
C MET A 105 -9.80 2.84 4.60
N ASN A 106 -10.25 1.64 4.96
CA ASN A 106 -11.66 1.28 4.94
C ASN A 106 -12.49 2.19 5.86
N ALA A 107 -12.00 2.48 7.05
CA ALA A 107 -12.64 3.40 7.97
C ALA A 107 -12.70 4.83 7.39
N ILE A 108 -11.62 5.31 6.78
CA ILE A 108 -11.58 6.62 6.11
C ILE A 108 -12.59 6.66 4.95
N MET A 109 -12.64 5.63 4.14
CA MET A 109 -13.56 5.51 3.01
C MET A 109 -15.02 5.56 3.48
N HIS A 110 -15.38 4.85 4.53
CA HIS A 110 -16.73 4.88 5.10
C HIS A 110 -17.07 6.22 5.74
N TYR A 111 -16.11 6.84 6.41
CA TYR A 111 -16.32 8.16 7.03
C TYR A 111 -16.56 9.25 5.99
N GLN A 112 -15.85 9.21 4.88
CA GLN A 112 -15.94 10.15 3.76
C GLN A 112 -16.72 9.58 2.56
N SER A 113 -17.64 8.66 2.79
CA SER A 113 -18.36 7.95 1.73
C SER A 113 -19.11 8.86 0.76
N GLU A 114 -19.68 9.95 1.23
CA GLU A 114 -20.37 10.92 0.38
C GLU A 114 -19.41 11.58 -0.63
N PHE A 115 -18.21 11.93 -0.20
CA PHE A 115 -17.18 12.45 -1.10
C PHE A 115 -16.77 11.41 -2.15
N PHE A 116 -16.49 10.18 -1.73
CA PHE A 116 -16.04 9.14 -2.65
C PHE A 116 -17.10 8.72 -3.67
N LEU A 117 -18.37 8.85 -3.35
CA LEU A 117 -19.45 8.54 -4.26
C LEU A 117 -19.69 9.65 -5.30
N ASP A 118 -19.61 10.91 -4.89
CA ASP A 118 -19.95 12.06 -5.75
C ASP A 118 -18.76 12.84 -6.30
N GLY A 119 -17.62 12.80 -5.62
CA GLY A 119 -16.45 13.60 -5.95
C GLY A 119 -16.54 15.07 -5.56
N ASP A 120 -17.57 15.45 -4.83
CA ASP A 120 -17.77 16.84 -4.35
C ASP A 120 -17.02 17.08 -3.04
N GLU A 121 -15.98 17.88 -3.09
CA GLU A 121 -15.15 18.23 -1.91
C GLU A 121 -15.95 18.93 -0.82
N THR A 122 -17.06 19.59 -1.16
CA THR A 122 -17.94 20.25 -0.17
C THR A 122 -18.67 19.23 0.73
N LYS A 123 -18.79 18.01 0.29
CA LYS A 123 -19.40 16.90 1.06
C LYS A 123 -18.40 16.21 1.99
N MET A 124 -17.16 16.62 1.96
CA MET A 124 -16.13 16.07 2.84
C MET A 124 -16.43 16.47 4.28
N ARG A 125 -16.56 15.49 5.15
CA ARG A 125 -16.86 15.71 6.56
C ARG A 125 -15.59 16.07 7.33
N PRO A 126 -15.65 16.96 8.33
CA PRO A 126 -14.53 17.19 9.24
C PRO A 126 -14.10 15.88 9.91
N MET A 127 -12.82 15.53 9.79
CA MET A 127 -12.26 14.28 10.30
C MET A 127 -10.87 14.56 10.88
N ILE A 128 -10.64 14.09 12.09
CA ILE A 128 -9.33 14.15 12.74
C ILE A 128 -8.74 12.73 12.87
N LEU A 129 -7.45 12.65 13.11
CA LEU A 129 -6.76 11.35 13.25
C LEU A 129 -7.35 10.49 14.37
N LYS A 130 -7.76 11.14 15.46
CA LYS A 130 -8.39 10.45 16.59
C LYS A 130 -9.70 9.76 16.21
N ASP A 131 -10.51 10.36 15.35
CA ASP A 131 -11.78 9.76 14.93
C ASP A 131 -11.56 8.39 14.28
N ILE A 132 -10.57 8.29 13.40
CA ILE A 132 -10.23 7.04 12.74
C ILE A 132 -9.52 6.07 13.71
N ALA A 133 -8.62 6.56 14.53
CA ALA A 133 -7.93 5.74 15.53
C ALA A 133 -8.93 5.06 16.49
N ASP A 134 -9.93 5.77 16.95
CA ASP A 134 -10.99 5.23 17.81
C ASP A 134 -11.88 4.21 17.06
N MET A 135 -12.18 4.46 15.80
CA MET A 135 -12.99 3.55 14.97
C MET A 135 -12.31 2.19 14.73
N VAL A 136 -11.01 2.19 14.53
CA VAL A 136 -10.25 0.97 14.18
C VAL A 136 -9.51 0.35 15.36
N GLY A 137 -9.48 1.01 16.51
CA GLY A 137 -8.80 0.54 17.70
C GLY A 137 -7.27 0.57 17.60
N LEU A 138 -6.74 1.56 16.86
CA LEU A 138 -5.30 1.78 16.68
C LEU A 138 -4.84 3.06 17.35
N ASP A 139 -3.53 3.19 17.54
CA ASP A 139 -2.92 4.42 18.04
C ASP A 139 -3.00 5.55 16.98
N ILE A 140 -3.17 6.77 17.44
CA ILE A 140 -3.18 7.98 16.58
C ILE A 140 -1.88 8.06 15.77
N SER A 141 -0.74 7.70 16.34
CA SER A 141 0.55 7.68 15.65
C SER A 141 0.58 6.72 14.46
N THR A 142 -0.08 5.58 14.57
CA THR A 142 -0.20 4.61 13.47
C THR A 142 -1.04 5.18 12.33
N VAL A 143 -2.18 5.76 12.64
CA VAL A 143 -3.05 6.42 11.65
C VAL A 143 -2.34 7.60 11.00
N SER A 144 -1.62 8.40 11.77
CA SER A 144 -0.83 9.53 11.28
C SER A 144 0.25 9.10 10.28
N ARG A 145 0.98 8.02 10.55
CA ARG A 145 1.99 7.49 9.63
C ARG A 145 1.38 7.04 8.31
N VAL A 146 0.25 6.36 8.35
CA VAL A 146 -0.49 5.96 7.16
C VAL A 146 -0.94 7.20 6.37
N ALA A 147 -1.56 8.15 7.03
CA ALA A 147 -2.07 9.37 6.39
C ALA A 147 -0.98 10.22 5.72
N ASN A 148 0.18 10.33 6.34
CA ASN A 148 1.27 11.16 5.82
C ASN A 148 2.10 10.50 4.72
N SER A 149 2.04 9.18 4.57
CA SER A 149 2.92 8.45 3.65
C SER A 149 2.23 7.71 2.52
N LYS A 150 0.92 7.47 2.62
CA LYS A 150 0.19 6.61 1.70
C LYS A 150 -0.74 7.40 0.79
N TYR A 151 -0.85 6.92 -0.46
CA TYR A 151 -1.70 7.50 -1.50
C TYR A 151 -2.85 6.56 -1.83
N VAL A 152 -3.98 7.14 -2.18
CA VAL A 152 -5.16 6.42 -2.65
C VAL A 152 -5.56 6.91 -4.04
N ASP A 153 -5.77 5.97 -4.95
CA ASP A 153 -6.34 6.24 -6.26
C ASP A 153 -7.88 6.20 -6.14
N THR A 154 -8.50 7.32 -6.44
CA THR A 154 -9.96 7.48 -6.40
C THR A 154 -10.49 7.66 -7.82
N PRO A 155 -11.81 7.51 -8.07
CA PRO A 155 -12.39 7.82 -9.38
C PRO A 155 -12.15 9.27 -9.83
N TYR A 156 -11.73 10.15 -8.91
CA TYR A 156 -11.49 11.57 -9.14
C TYR A 156 -10.01 11.95 -9.15
N GLY A 157 -9.11 10.98 -9.07
CA GLY A 157 -7.67 11.15 -9.09
C GLY A 157 -6.97 10.54 -7.87
N THR A 158 -5.64 10.57 -7.91
CA THR A 158 -4.79 10.07 -6.82
C THR A 158 -4.57 11.17 -5.79
N LYS A 159 -4.85 10.87 -4.54
CA LYS A 159 -4.72 11.81 -3.41
C LYS A 159 -3.89 11.20 -2.28
N LEU A 160 -3.14 12.05 -1.58
CA LEU A 160 -2.51 11.68 -0.32
C LEU A 160 -3.60 11.52 0.75
N ILE A 161 -3.54 10.47 1.55
CA ILE A 161 -4.59 10.19 2.55
C ILE A 161 -4.73 11.35 3.55
N LYS A 162 -3.64 12.06 3.84
CA LYS A 162 -3.63 13.26 4.67
C LYS A 162 -4.66 14.31 4.24
N GLU A 163 -4.95 14.43 2.95
CA GLU A 163 -5.88 15.42 2.40
C GLU A 163 -7.33 15.22 2.87
N PHE A 164 -7.67 14.03 3.36
CA PHE A 164 -9.00 13.74 3.91
C PHE A 164 -9.17 14.16 5.37
N PHE A 165 -8.10 14.61 6.03
CA PHE A 165 -8.11 15.04 7.42
C PHE A 165 -8.15 16.56 7.53
N SER A 166 -9.00 17.09 8.42
CA SER A 166 -9.21 18.52 8.62
C SER A 166 -7.98 19.27 9.15
N GLU A 167 -7.08 18.57 9.82
CA GLU A 167 -5.84 19.15 10.35
C GLU A 167 -4.86 19.58 9.25
N SER A 168 -4.97 18.99 8.07
CA SER A 168 -4.15 19.33 6.91
C SER A 168 -4.57 20.67 6.27
N MET A 169 -5.80 21.12 6.51
CA MET A 169 -6.33 22.35 5.94
C MET A 169 -5.90 23.62 6.71
N LYS A 170 -5.22 23.48 7.84
CA LYS A 170 -4.81 24.61 8.68
C LYS A 170 -3.40 25.16 8.40
N ASN A 171 -2.68 24.59 7.45
CA ASN A 171 -1.28 24.95 7.18
C ASN A 171 -1.08 25.63 5.82
N ASP A 172 -2.08 26.32 5.29
CA ASP A 172 -1.94 27.24 4.17
C ASP A 172 -2.07 28.70 4.61
#